data_0eaa405e9f005fb651b1bcee4fd6b5ce
#
_entry.id   0eaa405e9f005fb651b1bcee4fd6b5ce
#
_cell.length_a   1.000
_cell.length_b   1.000
_cell.length_c   1.000
_cell.angle_alpha   90.00
_cell.angle_beta   90.00
_cell.angle_gamma   90.00
#
_symmetry.space_group_name_H-M   'P 1'
#
loop_
_entity.id
_entity.type
_entity.pdbx_description
1 polymer ?
#
loop_
_entity_poly.entity_id
_entity_poly.type
_entity_poly.pdbx_seq_one_letter_code
_entity_poly.pdbx_strand_id
1 'polypeptide(L)'
;MMPPEAKTVMMEAGVFKADMIVRSHSSAVTSRSAAGFGTCCMNIDGVKYTFYGAPAHQLTAWNGRNALEAVIKLFNNIDSVRSNIRPEARIQGVITEGGAAPNVVPDQTSADFYIRYPDGVYLEQVSEWVDDAARAAALATGTKVKIDHYGKDRDGISLSSLEELSLAYMKQLGATGGEPEPGKPKGFEETGSVSSQIPGIGVSAKSSNFSNHTYGMEADALKDVGHEGFLIDAGTMAAILYDYATHSELRDAVKTEFTRIQGLFGEYQTALAKAYPKPEIAEPK
;
A
#
# COMPACT_ATOMS: atom_id res chain seq x y z
N MET A 1 -3.97 -13.94 3.45
CA MET A 1 -3.20 -12.84 2.80
C MET A 1 -2.27 -12.29 3.87
N MET A 2 -0.97 -12.22 3.63
CA MET A 2 -0.08 -11.57 4.61
C MET A 2 -0.45 -10.08 4.67
N PRO A 3 -0.51 -9.49 5.87
CA PRO A 3 -0.75 -8.05 5.98
C PRO A 3 0.34 -7.28 5.22
N PRO A 4 0.03 -6.11 4.64
CA PRO A 4 1.00 -5.27 3.91
C PRO A 4 2.28 -4.96 4.70
N GLU A 5 2.21 -5.04 6.02
CA GLU A 5 3.29 -4.74 6.96
C GLU A 5 4.36 -5.80 7.11
N ALA A 6 4.17 -7.02 6.66
CA ALA A 6 5.13 -8.09 6.99
C ALA A 6 6.56 -7.70 6.62
N LYS A 7 6.75 -7.07 5.47
CA LYS A 7 8.08 -6.61 5.02
C LYS A 7 8.58 -5.40 5.81
N THR A 8 7.70 -4.48 6.19
CA THR A 8 8.04 -3.33 7.04
C THR A 8 8.43 -3.80 8.44
N VAL A 9 7.65 -4.68 9.05
CA VAL A 9 7.96 -5.28 10.36
C VAL A 9 9.28 -6.07 10.32
N MET A 10 9.50 -6.85 9.24
CA MET A 10 10.78 -7.56 9.05
C MET A 10 11.97 -6.60 8.89
N MET A 11 11.76 -5.45 8.22
CA MET A 11 12.77 -4.41 8.08
C MET A 11 13.12 -3.80 9.44
N GLU A 12 12.12 -3.40 10.21
CA GLU A 12 12.27 -2.84 11.56
C GLU A 12 12.93 -3.84 12.53
N ALA A 13 12.63 -5.12 12.39
CA ALA A 13 13.26 -6.19 13.14
C ALA A 13 14.70 -6.50 12.69
N GLY A 14 15.22 -5.79 11.66
CA GLY A 14 16.57 -6.00 11.15
C GLY A 14 16.80 -7.34 10.43
N VAL A 15 15.72 -7.93 9.90
CA VAL A 15 15.79 -9.18 9.13
C VAL A 15 16.49 -8.96 7.78
N PHE A 16 16.24 -7.82 7.14
CA PHE A 16 16.88 -7.47 5.88
C PHE A 16 18.28 -6.88 6.13
N LYS A 17 19.30 -7.71 5.91
CA LYS A 17 20.71 -7.30 5.95
C LYS A 17 21.30 -7.46 4.55
N ALA A 18 21.10 -6.43 3.73
CA ALA A 18 21.51 -6.42 2.34
C ALA A 18 21.96 -5.02 1.90
N ASP A 19 22.92 -4.96 0.98
CA ASP A 19 23.36 -3.72 0.35
C ASP A 19 22.46 -3.30 -0.80
N MET A 20 21.72 -4.24 -1.37
CA MET A 20 20.73 -4.01 -2.43
C MET A 20 19.68 -5.12 -2.44
N ILE A 21 18.45 -4.79 -2.82
CA ILE A 21 17.36 -5.75 -2.98
C ILE A 21 16.84 -5.70 -4.42
N VAL A 22 16.59 -6.88 -4.99
CA VAL A 22 15.88 -7.01 -6.27
C VAL A 22 14.65 -7.88 -6.08
N ARG A 23 13.59 -7.59 -6.82
CA ARG A 23 12.37 -8.37 -6.86
C ARG A 23 11.75 -8.38 -8.25
N SER A 24 10.81 -9.26 -8.49
CA SER A 24 9.99 -9.29 -9.70
C SER A 24 8.50 -9.25 -9.35
N HIS A 25 7.71 -8.79 -10.30
CA HIS A 25 6.25 -8.85 -10.24
C HIS A 25 5.68 -9.07 -11.64
N SER A 26 4.70 -9.99 -11.77
CA SER A 26 3.96 -10.23 -13.02
C SER A 26 3.32 -8.93 -13.53
N SER A 27 3.36 -8.72 -14.84
CA SER A 27 2.84 -7.48 -15.43
C SER A 27 2.23 -7.71 -16.81
N ALA A 28 1.25 -6.89 -17.17
CA ALA A 28 0.72 -6.84 -18.54
C ALA A 28 1.59 -6.02 -19.50
N VAL A 29 2.59 -5.31 -18.96
CA VAL A 29 3.50 -4.45 -19.75
C VAL A 29 4.92 -4.53 -19.20
N THR A 30 5.91 -4.42 -20.10
CA THR A 30 7.28 -4.15 -19.68
C THR A 30 7.38 -2.70 -19.23
N SER A 31 7.88 -2.45 -18.03
CA SER A 31 7.90 -1.11 -17.44
C SER A 31 9.19 -0.78 -16.69
N ARG A 32 9.45 0.51 -16.58
CA ARG A 32 10.41 1.11 -15.63
C ARG A 32 9.74 2.24 -14.88
N SER A 33 10.28 2.64 -13.75
CA SER A 33 9.82 3.83 -13.05
C SER A 33 10.74 5.03 -13.25
N ALA A 34 10.28 6.22 -12.85
CA ALA A 34 11.15 7.38 -12.71
C ALA A 34 11.92 7.31 -11.39
N ALA A 35 13.06 8.00 -11.31
CA ALA A 35 13.75 8.18 -10.04
C ALA A 35 12.97 9.11 -9.11
N GLY A 36 13.08 8.88 -7.81
CA GLY A 36 12.45 9.71 -6.78
C GLY A 36 11.69 8.93 -5.73
N PHE A 37 10.70 9.57 -5.12
CA PHE A 37 9.85 9.00 -4.08
C PHE A 37 8.50 8.59 -4.63
N GLY A 38 8.00 7.44 -4.22
CA GLY A 38 6.68 6.98 -4.56
C GLY A 38 6.46 5.50 -4.28
N THR A 39 5.25 5.05 -4.52
CA THR A 39 4.88 3.63 -4.51
C THR A 39 4.08 3.27 -5.76
N CYS A 40 4.10 2.01 -6.17
CA CYS A 40 3.41 1.55 -7.39
C CYS A 40 1.90 1.78 -7.33
N CYS A 41 1.33 1.49 -6.17
CA CYS A 41 -0.10 1.19 -6.02
C CYS A 41 -0.80 2.13 -5.04
N MET A 42 -0.20 3.26 -4.71
CA MET A 42 -0.56 4.23 -3.67
C MET A 42 -0.10 3.77 -2.27
N ASN A 43 0.18 4.73 -1.42
CA ASN A 43 0.38 4.47 0.01
C ASN A 43 -0.88 3.87 0.61
N ILE A 44 -0.74 3.01 1.60
CA ILE A 44 -1.85 2.28 2.21
C ILE A 44 -1.77 2.26 3.73
N ASP A 45 -2.93 2.34 4.36
CA ASP A 45 -3.17 1.91 5.74
C ASP A 45 -4.19 0.77 5.75
N GLY A 46 -3.83 -0.34 6.37
CA GLY A 46 -4.74 -1.42 6.73
C GLY A 46 -5.17 -1.25 8.17
N VAL A 47 -6.47 -1.16 8.43
CA VAL A 47 -7.00 -0.92 9.75
C VAL A 47 -8.21 -1.80 10.04
N LYS A 48 -8.22 -2.41 11.21
CA LYS A 48 -9.34 -3.17 11.74
C LYS A 48 -10.04 -2.40 12.85
N TYR A 49 -11.33 -2.22 12.68
CA TYR A 49 -12.21 -1.64 13.70
C TYR A 49 -13.01 -2.76 14.34
N THR A 50 -12.85 -2.96 15.66
CA THR A 50 -13.63 -3.93 16.44
C THR A 50 -14.51 -3.16 17.43
N PHE A 51 -15.83 -3.32 17.28
CA PHE A 51 -16.81 -2.70 18.17
C PHE A 51 -17.27 -3.70 19.23
N TYR A 52 -17.34 -3.20 20.47
CA TYR A 52 -17.78 -3.95 21.63
C TYR A 52 -19.04 -3.30 22.20
N GLY A 53 -20.11 -4.07 22.24
CA GLY A 53 -21.41 -3.69 22.78
C GLY A 53 -21.78 -4.51 24.02
N ALA A 54 -23.08 -4.82 24.15
CA ALA A 54 -23.62 -5.67 25.20
C ALA A 54 -24.72 -6.56 24.64
N PRO A 55 -24.67 -7.89 24.87
CA PRO A 55 -25.67 -8.79 24.33
C PRO A 55 -27.01 -8.62 25.06
N ALA A 56 -28.10 -8.86 24.34
CA ALA A 56 -29.45 -8.93 24.90
C ALA A 56 -30.34 -9.76 23.97
N HIS A 57 -31.44 -10.29 24.52
CA HIS A 57 -32.48 -10.86 23.72
C HIS A 57 -33.23 -9.78 22.93
N GLN A 58 -33.59 -10.01 21.66
CA GLN A 58 -34.21 -8.99 20.81
C GLN A 58 -35.49 -8.39 21.43
N LEU A 59 -36.27 -9.14 22.20
CA LEU A 59 -37.47 -8.63 22.87
C LEU A 59 -37.19 -7.69 24.04
N THR A 60 -35.94 -7.64 24.50
CA THR A 60 -35.45 -6.76 25.57
C THR A 60 -34.19 -6.02 25.14
N ALA A 61 -34.13 -5.64 23.87
CA ALA A 61 -32.93 -5.05 23.23
C ALA A 61 -32.45 -3.76 23.92
N TRP A 62 -33.33 -3.04 24.63
CA TRP A 62 -32.96 -1.86 25.43
C TRP A 62 -31.98 -2.14 26.56
N ASN A 63 -31.81 -3.42 26.97
CA ASN A 63 -30.79 -3.86 27.93
C ASN A 63 -29.41 -4.07 27.30
N GLY A 64 -29.33 -4.09 25.96
CA GLY A 64 -28.11 -4.30 25.20
C GLY A 64 -27.51 -3.02 24.60
N ARG A 65 -26.40 -3.21 23.92
CA ARG A 65 -25.77 -2.21 23.02
C ARG A 65 -25.31 -2.92 21.77
N ASN A 66 -25.90 -2.56 20.64
CA ASN A 66 -25.74 -3.28 19.37
C ASN A 66 -24.44 -2.90 18.68
N ALA A 67 -23.46 -3.77 18.68
CA ALA A 67 -22.19 -3.56 18.01
C ALA A 67 -22.33 -3.55 16.47
N LEU A 68 -23.31 -4.25 15.90
CA LEU A 68 -23.55 -4.24 14.45
C LEU A 68 -24.03 -2.88 13.97
N GLU A 69 -24.88 -2.19 14.74
CA GLU A 69 -25.26 -0.83 14.43
C GLU A 69 -24.05 0.12 14.38
N ALA A 70 -23.06 -0.11 15.21
CA ALA A 70 -21.84 0.68 15.19
C ALA A 70 -21.03 0.46 13.90
N VAL A 71 -20.88 -0.78 13.45
CA VAL A 71 -20.23 -1.07 12.16
C VAL A 71 -21.01 -0.43 10.99
N ILE A 72 -22.32 -0.55 10.95
CA ILE A 72 -23.15 0.06 9.91
C ILE A 72 -22.98 1.60 9.90
N LYS A 73 -22.98 2.22 11.09
CA LYS A 73 -22.74 3.66 11.22
C LYS A 73 -21.34 4.06 10.78
N LEU A 74 -20.32 3.24 11.03
CA LEU A 74 -18.98 3.49 10.53
C LEU A 74 -18.98 3.62 8.99
N PHE A 75 -19.61 2.71 8.27
CA PHE A 75 -19.71 2.79 6.80
C PHE A 75 -20.44 4.07 6.36
N ASN A 76 -21.55 4.42 7.00
CA ASN A 76 -22.29 5.65 6.70
C ASN A 76 -21.49 6.92 7.02
N ASN A 77 -20.76 6.95 8.13
CA ASN A 77 -19.90 8.07 8.50
C ASN A 77 -18.76 8.24 7.49
N ILE A 78 -18.15 7.14 7.02
CA ILE A 78 -17.12 7.18 5.97
C ILE A 78 -17.68 7.77 4.69
N ASP A 79 -18.90 7.45 4.29
CA ASP A 79 -19.53 8.06 3.10
C ASP A 79 -19.68 9.58 3.25
N SER A 80 -19.93 10.08 4.45
CA SER A 80 -19.94 11.53 4.73
C SER A 80 -18.53 12.14 4.61
N VAL A 81 -17.48 11.42 5.02
CA VAL A 81 -16.09 11.87 4.87
C VAL A 81 -15.69 11.94 3.39
N ARG A 82 -16.13 11.00 2.57
CA ARG A 82 -15.77 10.90 1.14
C ARG A 82 -16.03 12.19 0.34
N SER A 83 -17.05 12.95 0.69
CA SER A 83 -17.39 14.19 -0.01
C SER A 83 -16.42 15.34 0.25
N ASN A 84 -15.57 15.22 1.29
CA ASN A 84 -14.67 16.27 1.77
C ASN A 84 -13.18 15.91 1.67
N ILE A 85 -12.86 14.77 1.07
CA ILE A 85 -11.48 14.34 0.82
C ILE A 85 -11.11 14.46 -0.65
N ARG A 86 -9.82 14.46 -0.95
CA ARG A 86 -9.33 14.51 -2.32
C ARG A 86 -9.78 13.29 -3.12
N PRO A 87 -10.17 13.45 -4.40
CA PRO A 87 -10.80 12.40 -5.20
C PRO A 87 -9.88 11.19 -5.47
N GLU A 88 -8.57 11.35 -5.30
CA GLU A 88 -7.61 10.24 -5.45
C GLU A 88 -7.66 9.26 -4.28
N ALA A 89 -8.21 9.66 -3.12
CA ALA A 89 -8.32 8.78 -1.96
C ALA A 89 -9.22 7.58 -2.26
N ARG A 90 -8.83 6.42 -1.74
CA ARG A 90 -9.61 5.18 -1.83
C ARG A 90 -9.79 4.63 -0.43
N ILE A 91 -11.05 4.46 -0.02
CA ILE A 91 -11.41 3.86 1.26
C ILE A 91 -12.34 2.70 0.94
N GLN A 92 -11.89 1.48 1.18
CA GLN A 92 -12.68 0.27 0.93
C GLN A 92 -12.60 -0.64 2.14
N GLY A 93 -13.72 -1.25 2.49
CA GLY A 93 -13.77 -2.14 3.65
C GLY A 93 -14.82 -3.22 3.50
N VAL A 94 -14.70 -4.22 4.37
CA VAL A 94 -15.64 -5.33 4.50
C VAL A 94 -15.99 -5.54 5.97
N ILE A 95 -17.23 -5.96 6.25
CA ILE A 95 -17.59 -6.45 7.58
C ILE A 95 -17.03 -7.86 7.71
N THR A 96 -16.16 -8.08 8.68
CA THR A 96 -15.50 -9.38 8.92
C THR A 96 -16.23 -10.21 9.99
N GLU A 97 -17.00 -9.54 10.86
CA GLU A 97 -17.85 -10.17 11.87
C GLU A 97 -19.11 -9.31 12.08
N GLY A 98 -20.28 -9.88 11.90
CA GLY A 98 -21.55 -9.14 11.94
C GLY A 98 -22.54 -9.62 13.04
N GLY A 99 -22.13 -10.54 13.90
CA GLY A 99 -22.99 -11.16 14.94
C GLY A 99 -23.42 -12.59 14.59
N ALA A 100 -24.07 -13.27 15.54
CA ALA A 100 -24.35 -14.71 15.47
C ALA A 100 -25.76 -15.06 15.01
N ALA A 101 -26.80 -14.36 15.48
CA ALA A 101 -28.19 -14.67 15.19
C ALA A 101 -29.11 -13.43 15.28
N PRO A 102 -30.22 -13.39 14.49
CA PRO A 102 -31.09 -12.21 14.45
C PRO A 102 -31.84 -11.91 15.75
N ASN A 103 -32.03 -12.88 16.60
CA ASN A 103 -32.72 -12.76 17.89
C ASN A 103 -31.81 -12.39 19.07
N VAL A 104 -30.52 -12.14 18.80
CA VAL A 104 -29.52 -11.74 19.81
C VAL A 104 -28.90 -10.42 19.37
N VAL A 105 -28.89 -9.42 20.24
CA VAL A 105 -28.15 -8.16 20.03
C VAL A 105 -26.64 -8.49 19.98
N PRO A 106 -25.96 -8.20 18.86
CA PRO A 106 -24.52 -8.47 18.75
C PRO A 106 -23.70 -7.66 19.75
N ASP A 107 -22.88 -8.36 20.51
CA ASP A 107 -21.97 -7.76 21.51
C ASP A 107 -20.57 -7.48 20.96
N GLN A 108 -20.21 -8.13 19.86
CA GLN A 108 -18.95 -7.86 19.15
C GLN A 108 -19.18 -7.91 17.63
N THR A 109 -18.58 -6.97 16.93
CA THR A 109 -18.53 -6.95 15.46
C THR A 109 -17.22 -6.33 14.99
N SER A 110 -16.81 -6.61 13.76
CA SER A 110 -15.59 -6.03 13.21
C SER A 110 -15.70 -5.74 11.71
N ALA A 111 -14.91 -4.78 11.27
CA ALA A 111 -14.71 -4.47 9.86
C ALA A 111 -13.23 -4.17 9.59
N ASP A 112 -12.76 -4.60 8.41
CA ASP A 112 -11.43 -4.32 7.91
C ASP A 112 -11.50 -3.31 6.78
N PHE A 113 -10.59 -2.32 6.80
CA PHE A 113 -10.47 -1.30 5.79
C PHE A 113 -9.06 -1.18 5.23
N TYR A 114 -8.97 -0.89 3.94
CA TYR A 114 -7.80 -0.34 3.29
C TYR A 114 -8.08 1.11 2.90
N ILE A 115 -7.24 2.01 3.41
CA ILE A 115 -7.26 3.44 3.10
C ILE A 115 -6.02 3.70 2.26
N ARG A 116 -6.20 4.35 1.09
CA ARG A 116 -5.10 4.59 0.13
C ARG A 116 -5.09 6.03 -0.36
N TYR A 117 -3.88 6.55 -0.55
CA TYR A 117 -3.64 7.85 -1.19
C TYR A 117 -2.28 7.86 -1.91
N PRO A 118 -2.08 8.70 -2.95
CA PRO A 118 -0.80 8.78 -3.68
C PRO A 118 0.43 9.06 -2.84
N ASP A 119 0.31 9.80 -1.73
CA ASP A 119 1.41 10.08 -0.79
C ASP A 119 1.02 9.78 0.66
N GLY A 120 2.03 9.55 1.51
CA GLY A 120 1.83 9.20 2.90
C GLY A 120 1.34 10.33 3.79
N VAL A 121 1.62 11.60 3.44
CA VAL A 121 1.30 12.76 4.29
C VAL A 121 -0.21 13.02 4.31
N TYR A 122 -0.86 13.06 3.14
CA TYR A 122 -2.31 13.21 3.12
C TYR A 122 -3.05 11.94 3.53
N LEU A 123 -2.45 10.77 3.26
CA LEU A 123 -3.01 9.50 3.75
C LEU A 123 -3.19 9.49 5.26
N GLU A 124 -2.22 9.99 6.04
CA GLU A 124 -2.34 10.07 7.50
C GLU A 124 -3.55 10.93 7.92
N GLN A 125 -3.82 12.04 7.22
CA GLN A 125 -5.01 12.87 7.49
C GLN A 125 -6.31 12.11 7.20
N VAL A 126 -6.36 11.38 6.07
CA VAL A 126 -7.55 10.59 5.71
C VAL A 126 -7.77 9.46 6.71
N SER A 127 -6.71 8.78 7.14
CA SER A 127 -6.79 7.72 8.15
C SER A 127 -7.31 8.24 9.49
N GLU A 128 -6.85 9.42 9.93
CA GLU A 128 -7.35 10.07 11.15
C GLU A 128 -8.86 10.36 11.07
N TRP A 129 -9.35 10.85 9.93
CA TRP A 129 -10.77 11.09 9.75
C TRP A 129 -11.61 9.81 9.74
N VAL A 130 -11.10 8.71 9.19
CA VAL A 130 -11.77 7.40 9.26
C VAL A 130 -11.80 6.86 10.69
N ASP A 131 -10.74 7.06 11.45
CA ASP A 131 -10.70 6.73 12.87
C ASP A 131 -11.73 7.54 13.68
N ASP A 132 -11.88 8.83 13.38
CA ASP A 132 -12.89 9.69 14.01
C ASP A 132 -14.30 9.26 13.62
N ALA A 133 -14.52 8.82 12.38
CA ALA A 133 -15.78 8.23 11.96
C ALA A 133 -16.14 6.98 12.77
N ALA A 134 -15.13 6.14 13.11
CA ALA A 134 -15.32 4.96 13.96
C ALA A 134 -15.62 5.34 15.43
N ARG A 135 -14.91 6.33 15.98
CA ARG A 135 -15.17 6.85 17.32
C ARG A 135 -16.58 7.45 17.43
N ALA A 136 -17.01 8.21 16.42
CA ALA A 136 -18.35 8.77 16.35
C ALA A 136 -19.44 7.67 16.25
N ALA A 137 -19.20 6.60 15.50
CA ALA A 137 -20.09 5.45 15.42
C ALA A 137 -20.26 4.75 16.77
N ALA A 138 -19.15 4.55 17.49
CA ALA A 138 -19.17 3.96 18.83
C ALA A 138 -19.94 4.84 19.83
N LEU A 139 -19.70 6.16 19.81
CA LEU A 139 -20.40 7.12 20.66
C LEU A 139 -21.91 7.10 20.39
N ALA A 140 -22.33 7.13 19.14
CA ALA A 140 -23.74 7.17 18.72
C ALA A 140 -24.53 5.92 19.12
N THR A 141 -23.85 4.78 19.28
CA THR A 141 -24.48 3.48 19.62
C THR A 141 -24.26 3.06 21.08
N GLY A 142 -23.51 3.85 21.85
CA GLY A 142 -23.14 3.52 23.23
C GLY A 142 -22.23 2.29 23.33
N THR A 143 -21.47 1.99 22.29
CA THR A 143 -20.49 0.91 22.22
C THR A 143 -19.07 1.44 22.46
N LYS A 144 -18.07 0.56 22.47
CA LYS A 144 -16.65 0.91 22.45
C LYS A 144 -16.02 0.44 21.16
N VAL A 145 -15.01 1.15 20.68
CA VAL A 145 -14.24 0.75 19.50
C VAL A 145 -12.77 0.52 19.86
N LYS A 146 -12.21 -0.57 19.37
CA LYS A 146 -10.76 -0.81 19.27
C LYS A 146 -10.35 -0.58 17.84
N ILE A 147 -9.30 0.23 17.64
CA ILE A 147 -8.73 0.56 16.34
C ILE A 147 -7.36 -0.08 16.28
N ASP A 148 -7.17 -1.00 15.34
CA ASP A 148 -5.91 -1.71 15.14
C ASP A 148 -5.38 -1.39 13.73
N HIS A 149 -4.41 -0.49 13.62
CA HIS A 149 -3.66 -0.28 12.39
C HIS A 149 -2.63 -1.41 12.26
N TYR A 150 -2.86 -2.31 11.31
CA TYR A 150 -2.04 -3.51 11.12
C TYR A 150 -1.22 -3.50 9.83
N GLY A 151 -1.40 -2.50 8.98
CA GLY A 151 -0.75 -2.45 7.68
C GLY A 151 -0.42 -1.04 7.24
N LYS A 152 0.86 -0.70 7.20
CA LYS A 152 1.32 0.57 6.63
C LYS A 152 2.30 0.31 5.51
N ASP A 153 2.00 0.79 4.30
CA ASP A 153 2.96 0.87 3.21
C ASP A 153 3.10 2.32 2.76
N ARG A 154 4.31 2.78 2.60
CA ARG A 154 4.66 4.18 2.36
C ARG A 154 5.56 4.31 1.13
N ASP A 155 5.78 5.55 0.71
CA ASP A 155 6.65 5.87 -0.40
C ASP A 155 8.04 5.25 -0.21
N GLY A 156 8.53 4.65 -1.29
CA GLY A 156 9.89 4.15 -1.39
C GLY A 156 10.71 4.97 -2.39
N ILE A 157 11.95 4.58 -2.55
CA ILE A 157 12.90 5.22 -3.45
C ILE A 157 13.08 4.35 -4.69
N SER A 158 13.01 4.96 -5.88
CA SER A 158 13.50 4.37 -7.13
C SER A 158 14.68 5.15 -7.68
N LEU A 159 15.58 4.43 -8.36
CA LEU A 159 16.88 4.94 -8.79
C LEU A 159 17.03 4.83 -10.31
N SER A 160 17.37 5.93 -10.98
CA SER A 160 17.60 5.94 -12.44
C SER A 160 18.65 4.94 -12.87
N SER A 161 19.74 4.84 -12.11
CA SER A 161 20.85 3.92 -12.40
C SER A 161 20.41 2.46 -12.49
N LEU A 162 19.48 2.01 -11.63
CA LEU A 162 18.95 0.65 -11.64
C LEU A 162 17.80 0.48 -12.65
N GLU A 163 16.94 1.48 -12.79
CA GLU A 163 15.80 1.43 -13.71
C GLU A 163 16.24 1.37 -15.18
N GLU A 164 17.24 2.17 -15.55
CA GLU A 164 17.80 2.17 -16.90
C GLU A 164 18.55 0.87 -17.21
N LEU A 165 19.34 0.38 -16.27
CA LEU A 165 20.04 -0.90 -16.36
C LEU A 165 19.06 -2.07 -16.51
N SER A 166 18.02 -2.09 -15.68
CA SER A 166 16.96 -3.09 -15.73
C SER A 166 16.28 -3.14 -17.11
N LEU A 167 15.87 -1.98 -17.63
CA LEU A 167 15.24 -1.92 -18.94
C LEU A 167 16.18 -2.38 -20.07
N ALA A 168 17.46 -2.03 -19.98
CA ALA A 168 18.47 -2.48 -20.95
C ALA A 168 18.59 -4.00 -20.98
N TYR A 169 18.65 -4.65 -19.81
CA TYR A 169 18.71 -6.11 -19.72
C TYR A 169 17.42 -6.78 -20.17
N MET A 170 16.27 -6.26 -19.75
CA MET A 170 14.98 -6.80 -20.22
C MET A 170 14.90 -6.80 -21.76
N LYS A 171 15.35 -5.72 -22.43
CA LYS A 171 15.40 -5.65 -23.89
C LYS A 171 16.38 -6.63 -24.51
N GLN A 172 17.57 -6.76 -23.95
CA GLN A 172 18.57 -7.73 -24.42
C GLN A 172 18.07 -9.18 -24.31
N LEU A 173 17.25 -9.47 -23.30
CA LEU A 173 16.64 -10.78 -23.08
C LEU A 173 15.34 -10.98 -23.91
N GLY A 174 14.94 -10.00 -24.73
CA GLY A 174 13.83 -10.15 -25.66
C GLY A 174 12.50 -9.63 -25.12
N ALA A 175 12.48 -8.81 -24.07
CA ALA A 175 11.25 -8.22 -23.57
C ALA A 175 10.47 -7.50 -24.68
N THR A 176 9.17 -7.82 -24.79
CA THR A 176 8.23 -7.21 -25.71
C THR A 176 7.30 -6.23 -24.99
N GLY A 177 6.78 -5.27 -25.72
CA GLY A 177 5.86 -4.26 -25.22
C GLY A 177 6.44 -2.85 -25.30
N GLY A 178 5.57 -1.85 -25.14
CA GLY A 178 5.97 -0.44 -25.18
C GLY A 178 6.85 -0.06 -24.00
N GLU A 179 7.69 0.94 -24.23
CA GLU A 179 8.30 1.66 -23.11
C GLU A 179 7.23 2.62 -22.59
N PRO A 180 6.70 2.42 -21.38
CA PRO A 180 5.93 3.48 -20.79
C PRO A 180 6.87 4.66 -20.55
N GLU A 181 6.38 5.86 -20.74
CA GLU A 181 7.09 7.03 -20.26
C GLU A 181 7.52 6.79 -18.81
N PRO A 182 8.65 7.35 -18.36
CA PRO A 182 9.02 7.33 -16.96
C PRO A 182 7.85 7.92 -16.18
N GLY A 183 7.05 7.04 -15.62
CA GLY A 183 5.90 7.41 -14.81
C GLY A 183 6.33 8.03 -13.50
N LYS A 184 5.43 8.06 -12.54
CA LYS A 184 5.76 8.44 -11.17
C LYS A 184 6.80 7.48 -10.60
N PRO A 185 7.68 7.95 -9.69
CA PRO A 185 8.51 7.06 -8.90
C PRO A 185 7.66 6.00 -8.21
N LYS A 186 8.14 4.75 -8.18
CA LYS A 186 7.34 3.64 -7.64
C LYS A 186 8.00 2.95 -6.45
N GLY A 187 9.26 3.21 -6.17
CA GLY A 187 10.00 2.42 -5.20
C GLY A 187 9.92 0.93 -5.55
N PHE A 188 9.92 0.08 -4.54
CA PHE A 188 9.75 -1.37 -4.73
C PHE A 188 8.29 -1.81 -4.73
N GLU A 189 7.36 -1.04 -5.22
CA GLU A 189 5.95 -1.38 -5.13
C GLU A 189 5.58 -1.73 -3.65
N GLU A 190 4.80 -2.76 -3.37
CA GLU A 190 4.37 -3.16 -2.01
C GLU A 190 5.49 -3.24 -0.94
N THR A 191 6.70 -2.82 -1.26
CA THR A 191 7.85 -2.76 -0.37
C THR A 191 8.45 -1.37 -0.27
N GLY A 192 7.65 -0.32 -0.49
CA GLY A 192 8.11 1.07 -0.42
C GLY A 192 8.89 1.39 0.85
N SER A 193 8.40 0.95 2.00
CA SER A 193 9.09 1.12 3.28
C SER A 193 10.48 0.47 3.32
N VAL A 194 10.69 -0.63 2.58
CA VAL A 194 12.02 -1.27 2.46
C VAL A 194 12.92 -0.47 1.53
N SER A 195 12.40 -0.05 0.36
CA SER A 195 13.17 0.71 -0.63
C SER A 195 13.53 2.12 -0.16
N SER A 196 12.91 2.64 0.89
CA SER A 196 13.33 3.88 1.54
C SER A 196 14.58 3.71 2.42
N GLN A 197 14.93 2.48 2.77
CA GLN A 197 16.05 2.14 3.68
C GLN A 197 17.19 1.39 2.98
N ILE A 198 16.87 0.56 1.99
CA ILE A 198 17.84 -0.24 1.23
C ILE A 198 17.62 0.04 -0.26
N PRO A 199 18.66 0.40 -1.03
CA PRO A 199 18.53 0.62 -2.47
C PRO A 199 18.11 -0.64 -3.19
N GLY A 200 17.42 -0.49 -4.33
CA GLY A 200 17.08 -1.66 -5.12
C GLY A 200 16.12 -1.38 -6.28
N ILE A 201 15.58 -2.46 -6.85
CA ILE A 201 14.79 -2.43 -8.07
C ILE A 201 13.68 -3.48 -8.08
N GLY A 202 12.53 -3.11 -8.60
CA GLY A 202 11.45 -4.03 -8.99
C GLY A 202 11.46 -4.24 -10.49
N VAL A 203 11.75 -5.45 -10.95
CA VAL A 203 11.76 -5.83 -12.37
C VAL A 203 10.35 -6.29 -12.78
N SER A 204 9.86 -5.83 -13.92
CA SER A 204 8.56 -6.23 -14.45
C SER A 204 8.58 -6.24 -15.97
N ALA A 205 8.91 -7.39 -16.56
CA ALA A 205 8.69 -7.67 -17.97
C ALA A 205 7.22 -8.08 -18.21
N LYS A 206 6.74 -7.87 -19.44
CA LYS A 206 5.41 -8.34 -19.80
C LYS A 206 5.34 -9.86 -19.67
N SER A 207 4.46 -10.34 -18.80
CA SER A 207 4.20 -11.76 -18.52
C SER A 207 2.71 -12.15 -18.68
N SER A 208 1.86 -11.22 -19.13
CA SER A 208 0.45 -11.46 -19.40
C SER A 208 -0.11 -10.45 -20.39
N ASN A 209 -1.26 -10.77 -21.01
CA ASN A 209 -2.09 -9.86 -21.79
C ASN A 209 -3.23 -9.26 -20.96
N PHE A 210 -3.35 -9.63 -19.69
CA PHE A 210 -4.42 -9.22 -18.77
C PHE A 210 -3.84 -8.48 -17.57
N SER A 211 -4.68 -7.64 -16.94
CA SER A 211 -4.33 -6.92 -15.72
C SER A 211 -4.04 -7.86 -14.54
N ASN A 212 -3.25 -7.37 -13.60
CA ASN A 212 -2.94 -8.09 -12.36
C ASN A 212 -4.21 -8.48 -11.59
N HIS A 213 -4.16 -9.60 -10.84
CA HIS A 213 -5.24 -10.13 -10.02
C HIS A 213 -6.50 -10.52 -10.80
N THR A 214 -6.34 -11.02 -12.03
CA THR A 214 -7.43 -11.54 -12.87
C THR A 214 -7.20 -13.01 -13.23
N TYR A 215 -8.29 -13.75 -13.49
CA TYR A 215 -8.21 -15.12 -14.03
C TYR A 215 -7.46 -15.19 -15.38
N GLY A 216 -7.50 -14.11 -16.15
CA GLY A 216 -6.73 -14.03 -17.39
C GLY A 216 -5.23 -14.06 -17.17
N MET A 217 -4.74 -13.31 -16.16
CA MET A 217 -3.33 -13.34 -15.77
C MET A 217 -2.91 -14.70 -15.21
N GLU A 218 -3.75 -15.31 -14.37
CA GLU A 218 -3.51 -16.67 -13.87
C GLU A 218 -3.36 -17.67 -15.04
N ALA A 219 -4.27 -17.63 -16.00
CA ALA A 219 -4.20 -18.49 -17.18
C ALA A 219 -2.96 -18.24 -18.05
N ASP A 220 -2.52 -16.97 -18.19
CA ASP A 220 -1.34 -16.62 -18.96
C ASP A 220 -0.04 -17.04 -18.28
N ALA A 221 0.00 -17.18 -16.97
CA ALA A 221 1.16 -17.68 -16.24
C ALA A 221 1.60 -19.09 -16.67
N LEU A 222 0.68 -19.89 -17.22
CA LEU A 222 0.95 -21.23 -17.76
C LEU A 222 1.20 -21.27 -19.26
N LYS A 223 1.29 -20.13 -19.92
CA LYS A 223 1.50 -19.99 -21.36
C LYS A 223 2.88 -19.40 -21.67
N ASP A 224 3.24 -19.40 -22.95
CA ASP A 224 4.51 -18.85 -23.43
C ASP A 224 4.75 -17.41 -22.95
N VAL A 225 3.74 -16.54 -23.03
CA VAL A 225 3.84 -15.15 -22.58
C VAL A 225 4.22 -15.04 -21.09
N GLY A 226 3.69 -15.93 -20.25
CA GLY A 226 4.05 -15.99 -18.82
C GLY A 226 5.47 -16.51 -18.63
N HIS A 227 5.79 -17.64 -19.25
CA HIS A 227 7.10 -18.26 -19.16
C HIS A 227 8.23 -17.35 -19.67
N GLU A 228 8.05 -16.71 -20.83
CA GLU A 228 9.00 -15.76 -21.38
C GLU A 228 9.21 -14.56 -20.46
N GLY A 229 8.11 -13.96 -19.96
CA GLY A 229 8.21 -12.84 -19.02
C GLY A 229 8.94 -13.20 -17.73
N PHE A 230 8.65 -14.35 -17.14
CA PHE A 230 9.32 -14.80 -15.92
C PHE A 230 10.81 -15.09 -16.14
N LEU A 231 11.19 -15.66 -17.31
CA LEU A 231 12.58 -15.89 -17.64
C LEU A 231 13.34 -14.59 -17.88
N ILE A 232 12.71 -13.61 -18.51
CA ILE A 232 13.28 -12.27 -18.69
C ILE A 232 13.49 -11.59 -17.34
N ASP A 233 12.50 -11.62 -16.44
CA ASP A 233 12.65 -11.07 -15.10
C ASP A 233 13.78 -11.75 -14.33
N ALA A 234 13.82 -13.07 -14.31
CA ALA A 234 14.86 -13.84 -13.62
C ALA A 234 16.27 -13.54 -14.17
N GLY A 235 16.40 -13.51 -15.48
CA GLY A 235 17.67 -13.15 -16.15
C GLY A 235 18.10 -11.72 -15.86
N THR A 236 17.16 -10.78 -15.89
CA THR A 236 17.42 -9.37 -15.57
C THR A 236 17.87 -9.19 -14.12
N MET A 237 17.17 -9.83 -13.16
CA MET A 237 17.59 -9.80 -11.75
C MET A 237 18.98 -10.39 -11.54
N ALA A 238 19.28 -11.54 -12.19
CA ALA A 238 20.58 -12.17 -12.11
C ALA A 238 21.69 -11.28 -12.68
N ALA A 239 21.46 -10.64 -13.82
CA ALA A 239 22.42 -9.73 -14.44
C ALA A 239 22.69 -8.50 -13.57
N ILE A 240 21.65 -7.85 -13.02
CA ILE A 240 21.78 -6.70 -12.12
C ILE A 240 22.59 -7.11 -10.86
N LEU A 241 22.26 -8.26 -10.25
CA LEU A 241 22.98 -8.73 -9.06
C LEU A 241 24.44 -9.06 -9.38
N TYR A 242 24.71 -9.67 -10.53
CA TYR A 242 26.07 -9.94 -10.99
C TYR A 242 26.87 -8.65 -11.16
N ASP A 243 26.33 -7.67 -11.88
CA ASP A 243 27.00 -6.39 -12.09
C ASP A 243 27.20 -5.64 -10.77
N TYR A 244 26.20 -5.62 -9.90
CA TYR A 244 26.34 -4.99 -8.58
C TYR A 244 27.43 -5.66 -7.74
N ALA A 245 27.56 -6.99 -7.82
CA ALA A 245 28.59 -7.73 -7.07
C ALA A 245 30.00 -7.52 -7.64
N THR A 246 30.13 -7.37 -8.96
CA THR A 246 31.43 -7.38 -9.66
C THR A 246 31.94 -6.00 -10.06
N HIS A 247 31.05 -4.98 -10.27
CA HIS A 247 31.43 -3.64 -10.70
C HIS A 247 31.27 -2.62 -9.58
N SER A 248 32.40 -2.16 -9.03
CA SER A 248 32.40 -1.14 -7.97
C SER A 248 31.76 0.16 -8.41
N GLU A 249 31.96 0.56 -9.67
CA GLU A 249 31.37 1.77 -10.25
C GLU A 249 29.86 1.80 -10.18
N LEU A 250 29.18 0.67 -10.45
CA LEU A 250 27.74 0.57 -10.29
C LEU A 250 27.31 0.71 -8.82
N ARG A 251 28.02 0.04 -7.91
CA ARG A 251 27.75 0.15 -6.46
C ARG A 251 27.84 1.60 -5.98
N ASP A 252 28.90 2.29 -6.41
CA ASP A 252 29.13 3.68 -6.01
C ASP A 252 28.08 4.62 -6.59
N ALA A 253 27.68 4.40 -7.85
CA ALA A 253 26.60 5.16 -8.49
C ALA A 253 25.26 4.96 -7.76
N VAL A 254 24.88 3.71 -7.50
CA VAL A 254 23.64 3.35 -6.77
C VAL A 254 23.65 3.97 -5.36
N LYS A 255 24.73 3.83 -4.62
CA LYS A 255 24.88 4.38 -3.27
C LYS A 255 24.80 5.90 -3.26
N THR A 256 25.47 6.56 -4.21
CA THR A 256 25.47 8.02 -4.33
C THR A 256 24.08 8.54 -4.66
N GLU A 257 23.43 7.95 -5.65
CA GLU A 257 22.07 8.33 -6.05
C GLU A 257 21.07 8.09 -4.90
N PHE A 258 21.13 6.92 -4.27
CA PHE A 258 20.27 6.58 -3.14
C PHE A 258 20.42 7.58 -1.98
N THR A 259 21.65 7.85 -1.54
CA THR A 259 21.92 8.77 -0.44
C THR A 259 21.42 10.17 -0.75
N ARG A 260 21.60 10.63 -2.01
CA ARG A 260 21.12 11.95 -2.46
C ARG A 260 19.59 12.02 -2.39
N ILE A 261 18.88 11.02 -2.94
CA ILE A 261 17.41 11.00 -2.95
C ILE A 261 16.88 10.85 -1.52
N GLN A 262 17.45 9.95 -0.72
CA GLN A 262 17.05 9.76 0.69
C GLN A 262 17.21 11.06 1.50
N GLY A 263 18.27 11.84 1.25
CA GLY A 263 18.47 13.14 1.90
C GLY A 263 17.37 14.17 1.60
N LEU A 264 16.68 14.06 0.46
CA LEU A 264 15.59 14.97 0.08
C LEU A 264 14.22 14.53 0.66
N PHE A 265 14.13 13.38 1.30
CA PHE A 265 12.83 12.84 1.75
C PHE A 265 12.15 13.75 2.78
N GLY A 266 12.89 14.30 3.72
CA GLY A 266 12.36 15.25 4.71
C GLY A 266 11.83 16.55 4.10
N GLU A 267 12.51 17.08 3.09
CA GLU A 267 12.05 18.26 2.34
C GLU A 267 10.78 17.94 1.55
N TYR A 268 10.72 16.77 0.91
CA TYR A 268 9.55 16.28 0.19
C TYR A 268 8.32 16.18 1.11
N GLN A 269 8.47 15.53 2.27
CA GLN A 269 7.38 15.42 3.25
C GLN A 269 6.92 16.79 3.76
N THR A 270 7.86 17.70 4.02
CA THR A 270 7.56 19.08 4.44
C THR A 270 6.80 19.85 3.37
N ALA A 271 7.17 19.69 2.10
CA ALA A 271 6.46 20.32 1.00
C ALA A 271 5.03 19.80 0.85
N LEU A 272 4.84 18.49 1.00
CA LEU A 272 3.50 17.87 1.00
C LEU A 272 2.64 18.36 2.18
N ALA A 273 3.19 18.44 3.38
CA ALA A 273 2.47 18.95 4.55
C ALA A 273 1.98 20.39 4.37
N LYS A 274 2.77 21.23 3.69
CA LYS A 274 2.33 22.59 3.31
C LYS A 274 1.26 22.60 2.22
N ALA A 275 1.29 21.61 1.31
CA ALA A 275 0.30 21.50 0.24
C ALA A 275 -1.05 20.96 0.73
N TYR A 276 -1.07 20.31 1.90
CA TYR A 276 -2.24 19.70 2.49
C TYR A 276 -2.54 20.25 3.90
N PRO A 277 -2.85 21.57 4.05
CA PRO A 277 -3.20 22.10 5.35
C PRO A 277 -4.50 21.45 5.85
N LYS A 278 -4.55 21.13 7.15
CA LYS A 278 -5.82 20.72 7.78
C LYS A 278 -6.78 21.90 7.78
N PRO A 279 -8.07 21.68 7.46
CA PRO A 279 -9.09 22.72 7.55
C PRO A 279 -9.21 23.30 8.97
N GLU A 280 -9.30 24.61 9.09
CA GLU A 280 -9.61 25.26 10.36
C GLU A 280 -11.11 25.14 10.66
N ILE A 281 -11.45 24.59 11.80
CA ILE A 281 -12.84 24.46 12.26
C ILE A 281 -13.16 25.68 13.12
N ALA A 282 -14.26 26.37 12.76
CA ALA A 282 -14.72 27.53 13.53
C ALA A 282 -15.17 27.10 14.93
N GLU A 283 -14.78 27.89 15.93
CA GLU A 283 -15.25 27.68 17.31
C GLU A 283 -16.76 28.01 17.42
N PRO A 284 -17.51 27.26 18.25
CA PRO A 284 -18.91 27.60 18.56
C PRO A 284 -19.00 29.01 19.14
N LYS A 285 -19.94 29.78 18.64
CA LYS A 285 -20.24 31.11 19.19
C LYS A 285 -21.11 31.02 20.42
#